data_5adb595418445ffe807a8c990fd2181a
#
_entry.id   5adb595418445ffe807a8c990fd2181a
#
_cell.length_a   1.000
_cell.length_b   1.000
_cell.length_c   1.000
_cell.angle_alpha   90.00
_cell.angle_beta   90.00
_cell.angle_gamma   90.00
#
_symmetry.space_group_name_H-M   'P 1'
#
loop_
_entity.id
_entity.type
_entity.pdbx_description
1 polymer ?
#
loop_
_entity_poly.entity_id
_entity_poly.type
_entity_poly.pdbx_seq_one_letter_code
_entity_poly.pdbx_strand_id
1 'polypeptide(L)'
;DNIGLQQYATADQVMAKLVERYKLEDYDPQWQRVLAGVRYQMQLEDFSASNSFTLAKDVSNQTVAMVKERSLSLAGAEIIETTHRVYEDGTLLPHYLGSVGSITSEQWWVEDESGNVTTPLKDAGYNMNDLIGQSGVEKYAEDRLRGKEGTQQVSRDKNGVVVGTQMLVDSEPGETVVLTIDKDLQKSLNEQLEALILEMQQTKEPTKGKEFTAGSAVVIGVKTGGILAIANYPSYDLNLYKTNYSEYSSDPNTPLLSRATTGLYAPGSTFKPAVALAGLLSGTVTPQDTVNCTRVYDFYTDYKPVCQQLGPHSGPTNLTEALTHSCNIYFYDVGRRVGLENFDEMANSLGLATKTGFELGESTGNLTHKTDENYGNGLELQAAIGQGNTQVTPIQLATYAATIANKGTRYSTHIVSGYRDSNTGELIEEVEPEVVEQIEDNVGAFDAVEQGMLGAARDSSALRDYPLNIAVKTGSPQRWERDEKGRYSYTNTAVIAYGPVEDPQLAIGIVLEWGGGGSNGLPLVRSIFDSYYYTQSEGLEPESEGVLLP
;
A
#
# COMPACT_ATOMS: atom_id res chain seq x y z
N ASP A 1 -30.59 -2.65 -25.27
CA ASP A 1 -30.92 -1.68 -26.35
C ASP A 1 -30.16 -1.94 -27.66
N ASN A 2 -28.96 -2.53 -27.64
CA ASN A 2 -28.17 -2.78 -28.86
C ASN A 2 -28.81 -3.82 -29.83
N ILE A 3 -29.79 -4.58 -29.38
CA ILE A 3 -30.46 -5.62 -30.17
C ILE A 3 -31.86 -5.14 -30.68
N GLY A 4 -32.36 -4.02 -30.16
CA GLY A 4 -33.68 -3.48 -30.47
C GLY A 4 -34.82 -4.23 -29.80
N LEU A 5 -34.58 -4.86 -28.65
CA LEU A 5 -35.57 -5.53 -27.82
C LEU A 5 -35.77 -4.79 -26.49
N GLN A 6 -36.93 -4.98 -25.90
CA GLN A 6 -37.23 -4.43 -24.57
C GLN A 6 -36.43 -5.17 -23.48
N GLN A 7 -36.14 -4.48 -22.38
CA GLN A 7 -35.29 -4.97 -21.28
C GLN A 7 -35.81 -6.27 -20.63
N TYR A 8 -37.09 -6.58 -20.77
CA TYR A 8 -37.73 -7.79 -20.27
C TYR A 8 -37.84 -8.92 -21.29
N ALA A 9 -37.18 -8.83 -22.46
CA ALA A 9 -37.18 -9.88 -23.46
C ALA A 9 -36.59 -11.19 -22.91
N THR A 10 -37.19 -12.31 -23.25
CA THR A 10 -36.67 -13.62 -22.85
C THR A 10 -35.42 -14.00 -23.64
N ALA A 11 -34.63 -14.96 -23.12
CA ALA A 11 -33.44 -15.47 -23.81
C ALA A 11 -33.78 -16.03 -25.21
N ASP A 12 -34.93 -16.68 -25.38
CA ASP A 12 -35.39 -17.22 -26.67
C ASP A 12 -35.71 -16.09 -27.66
N GLN A 13 -36.33 -15.01 -27.20
CA GLN A 13 -36.61 -13.84 -28.03
C GLN A 13 -35.32 -13.14 -28.48
N VAL A 14 -34.35 -13.04 -27.59
CA VAL A 14 -33.02 -12.51 -27.90
C VAL A 14 -32.33 -13.38 -28.93
N MET A 15 -32.30 -14.71 -28.72
CA MET A 15 -31.70 -15.65 -29.67
C MET A 15 -32.37 -15.59 -31.06
N ALA A 16 -33.70 -15.61 -31.11
CA ALA A 16 -34.43 -15.52 -32.38
C ALA A 16 -34.08 -14.23 -33.14
N LYS A 17 -33.96 -13.10 -32.41
CA LYS A 17 -33.58 -11.81 -32.99
C LYS A 17 -32.13 -11.78 -33.49
N LEU A 18 -31.19 -12.41 -32.78
CA LEU A 18 -29.80 -12.53 -33.21
C LEU A 18 -29.65 -13.47 -34.43
N VAL A 19 -30.38 -14.58 -34.46
CA VAL A 19 -30.42 -15.52 -35.60
C VAL A 19 -30.91 -14.80 -36.85
N GLU A 20 -32.02 -14.06 -36.77
CA GLU A 20 -32.54 -13.22 -37.86
C GLU A 20 -31.54 -12.16 -38.31
N ARG A 21 -31.00 -11.42 -37.34
CA ARG A 21 -30.05 -10.30 -37.61
C ARG A 21 -28.81 -10.76 -38.33
N TYR A 22 -28.26 -11.90 -37.91
CA TYR A 22 -26.98 -12.42 -38.44
C TYR A 22 -27.17 -13.46 -39.53
N LYS A 23 -28.44 -13.76 -39.96
CA LYS A 23 -28.79 -14.71 -41.01
C LYS A 23 -28.22 -16.11 -40.73
N LEU A 24 -28.59 -16.67 -39.58
CA LEU A 24 -28.05 -17.94 -39.09
C LEU A 24 -29.09 -19.09 -39.19
N GLU A 25 -30.21 -18.91 -39.90
CA GLU A 25 -31.30 -19.85 -39.98
C GLU A 25 -30.90 -21.22 -40.53
N ASP A 26 -29.89 -21.26 -41.41
CA ASP A 26 -29.40 -22.48 -42.05
C ASP A 26 -28.50 -23.36 -41.16
N TYR A 27 -28.13 -22.87 -39.97
CA TYR A 27 -27.30 -23.60 -39.02
C TYR A 27 -28.15 -24.34 -37.99
N ASP A 28 -27.63 -25.46 -37.45
CA ASP A 28 -28.30 -26.12 -36.33
C ASP A 28 -28.29 -25.23 -35.06
N PRO A 29 -29.21 -25.50 -34.08
CA PRO A 29 -29.40 -24.63 -32.93
C PRO A 29 -28.13 -24.42 -32.08
N GLN A 30 -27.21 -25.39 -32.04
CA GLN A 30 -25.97 -25.29 -31.30
C GLN A 30 -25.03 -24.27 -31.99
N TRP A 31 -24.87 -24.39 -33.30
CA TRP A 31 -24.08 -23.45 -34.08
C TRP A 31 -24.72 -22.06 -34.18
N GLN A 32 -26.04 -21.98 -34.25
CA GLN A 32 -26.75 -20.69 -34.16
C GLN A 32 -26.36 -19.94 -32.90
N ARG A 33 -26.34 -20.62 -31.76
CA ARG A 33 -25.94 -20.02 -30.47
C ARG A 33 -24.49 -19.54 -30.46
N VAL A 34 -23.55 -20.36 -30.92
CA VAL A 34 -22.12 -20.03 -30.97
C VAL A 34 -21.89 -18.84 -31.89
N LEU A 35 -22.39 -18.91 -33.13
CA LEU A 35 -22.17 -17.87 -34.13
C LEU A 35 -22.87 -16.56 -33.76
N ALA A 36 -24.05 -16.60 -33.17
CA ALA A 36 -24.75 -15.42 -32.68
C ALA A 36 -23.96 -14.73 -31.56
N GLY A 37 -23.40 -15.51 -30.63
CA GLY A 37 -22.56 -14.99 -29.54
C GLY A 37 -21.31 -14.29 -30.07
N VAL A 38 -20.56 -14.97 -30.95
CA VAL A 38 -19.35 -14.38 -31.55
C VAL A 38 -19.66 -13.10 -32.33
N ARG A 39 -20.68 -13.12 -33.21
CA ARG A 39 -21.02 -11.93 -34.01
C ARG A 39 -21.56 -10.78 -33.17
N TYR A 40 -22.26 -11.09 -32.08
CA TYR A 40 -22.74 -10.08 -31.16
C TYR A 40 -21.56 -9.44 -30.42
N GLN A 41 -20.59 -10.25 -29.97
CA GLN A 41 -19.37 -9.74 -29.35
C GLN A 41 -18.54 -8.89 -30.33
N MET A 42 -18.36 -9.34 -31.56
CA MET A 42 -17.72 -8.55 -32.63
C MET A 42 -18.40 -7.18 -32.83
N GLN A 43 -19.73 -7.14 -32.72
CA GLN A 43 -20.47 -5.88 -32.82
C GLN A 43 -20.26 -4.98 -31.61
N LEU A 44 -20.19 -5.55 -30.40
CA LEU A 44 -19.93 -4.78 -29.16
C LEU A 44 -18.54 -4.18 -29.14
N GLU A 45 -17.58 -4.84 -29.78
CA GLU A 45 -16.18 -4.40 -29.91
C GLU A 45 -15.89 -3.60 -31.20
N ASP A 46 -16.94 -3.14 -31.88
CA ASP A 46 -16.84 -2.32 -33.11
C ASP A 46 -15.93 -2.93 -34.20
N PHE A 47 -15.99 -4.25 -34.36
CA PHE A 47 -15.24 -4.95 -35.40
C PHE A 47 -15.50 -4.35 -36.79
N SER A 48 -14.41 -3.98 -37.48
CA SER A 48 -14.43 -3.34 -38.81
C SER A 48 -13.20 -3.70 -39.64
N ALA A 49 -13.10 -3.13 -40.83
CA ALA A 49 -11.90 -3.30 -41.66
C ALA A 49 -10.62 -2.72 -41.04
N SER A 50 -10.76 -1.78 -40.12
CA SER A 50 -9.66 -1.13 -39.38
C SER A 50 -9.56 -1.52 -37.92
N ASN A 51 -10.54 -2.25 -37.39
CA ASN A 51 -10.55 -2.71 -36.02
C ASN A 51 -10.72 -4.24 -35.97
N SER A 52 -9.64 -4.95 -35.60
CA SER A 52 -9.64 -6.43 -35.51
C SER A 52 -10.37 -6.92 -34.26
N PHE A 53 -10.95 -8.12 -34.36
CA PHE A 53 -11.59 -8.80 -33.25
C PHE A 53 -10.75 -10.01 -32.82
N THR A 54 -10.45 -10.12 -31.53
CA THR A 54 -9.72 -11.27 -30.97
C THR A 54 -10.66 -12.44 -30.73
N LEU A 55 -10.64 -13.44 -31.62
CA LEU A 55 -11.50 -14.60 -31.54
C LEU A 55 -11.12 -15.56 -30.39
N ALA A 56 -9.82 -15.77 -30.16
CA ALA A 56 -9.28 -16.62 -29.12
C ALA A 56 -7.88 -16.15 -28.70
N LYS A 57 -7.53 -16.38 -27.44
CA LYS A 57 -6.20 -16.10 -26.85
C LYS A 57 -5.54 -17.43 -26.44
N ASP A 58 -4.23 -17.41 -26.30
CA ASP A 58 -3.40 -18.54 -25.81
C ASP A 58 -3.67 -19.84 -26.58
N VAL A 59 -3.82 -19.73 -27.89
CA VAL A 59 -4.09 -20.87 -28.78
C VAL A 59 -2.87 -21.78 -28.87
N SER A 60 -3.10 -23.09 -28.96
CA SER A 60 -2.03 -24.08 -29.05
C SER A 60 -1.21 -23.94 -30.34
N ASN A 61 0.07 -24.37 -30.31
CA ASN A 61 0.91 -24.42 -31.51
C ASN A 61 0.26 -25.21 -32.65
N GLN A 62 -0.55 -26.24 -32.35
CA GLN A 62 -1.33 -26.97 -33.34
C GLN A 62 -2.38 -26.08 -34.02
N THR A 63 -3.08 -25.25 -33.24
CA THR A 63 -4.06 -24.27 -33.77
C THR A 63 -3.36 -23.24 -34.62
N VAL A 64 -2.20 -22.71 -34.17
CA VAL A 64 -1.37 -21.78 -34.94
C VAL A 64 -0.99 -22.38 -36.29
N ALA A 65 -0.47 -23.61 -36.33
CA ALA A 65 -0.10 -24.31 -37.56
C ALA A 65 -1.33 -24.49 -38.49
N MET A 66 -2.48 -24.91 -37.92
CA MET A 66 -3.70 -25.15 -38.66
C MET A 66 -4.27 -23.87 -39.30
N VAL A 67 -4.22 -22.74 -38.57
CA VAL A 67 -4.67 -21.44 -39.12
C VAL A 67 -3.74 -20.97 -40.24
N LYS A 68 -2.41 -21.11 -40.04
CA LYS A 68 -1.42 -20.73 -41.06
C LYS A 68 -1.54 -21.59 -42.33
N GLU A 69 -1.73 -22.91 -42.20
CA GLU A 69 -1.92 -23.84 -43.32
C GLU A 69 -3.22 -23.58 -44.08
N ARG A 70 -4.28 -23.18 -43.38
CA ARG A 70 -5.60 -22.93 -43.96
C ARG A 70 -5.87 -21.45 -44.27
N SER A 71 -4.87 -20.61 -44.34
CA SER A 71 -4.97 -19.17 -44.55
C SER A 71 -5.79 -18.79 -45.77
N LEU A 72 -5.75 -19.59 -46.86
CA LEU A 72 -6.57 -19.40 -48.06
C LEU A 72 -8.08 -19.61 -47.81
N SER A 73 -8.47 -20.53 -46.92
CA SER A 73 -9.85 -20.81 -46.59
C SER A 73 -10.37 -20.02 -45.39
N LEU A 74 -9.47 -19.48 -44.59
CA LEU A 74 -9.73 -18.64 -43.41
C LEU A 74 -9.36 -17.18 -43.71
N ALA A 75 -9.76 -16.66 -44.87
CA ALA A 75 -9.47 -15.30 -45.27
C ALA A 75 -9.97 -14.29 -44.21
N GLY A 76 -9.05 -13.48 -43.69
CA GLY A 76 -9.32 -12.51 -42.62
C GLY A 76 -9.04 -13.01 -41.20
N ALA A 77 -8.71 -14.31 -41.02
CA ALA A 77 -8.18 -14.82 -39.74
C ALA A 77 -6.66 -14.77 -39.74
N GLU A 78 -6.07 -14.20 -38.72
CA GLU A 78 -4.63 -14.02 -38.56
C GLU A 78 -4.19 -14.45 -37.17
N ILE A 79 -2.98 -14.97 -37.07
CA ILE A 79 -2.31 -15.23 -35.79
C ILE A 79 -1.42 -14.03 -35.50
N ILE A 80 -1.70 -13.38 -34.40
CA ILE A 80 -0.91 -12.26 -33.86
C ILE A 80 -0.22 -12.75 -32.60
N GLU A 81 1.07 -12.54 -32.50
CA GLU A 81 1.84 -12.76 -31.29
C GLU A 81 1.75 -11.51 -30.44
N THR A 82 1.28 -11.66 -29.20
CA THR A 82 1.13 -10.57 -28.26
C THR A 82 1.79 -10.93 -26.93
N THR A 83 2.21 -9.93 -26.20
CA THR A 83 2.69 -10.09 -24.82
C THR A 83 1.55 -9.84 -23.83
N HIS A 84 1.60 -10.50 -22.69
CA HIS A 84 0.71 -10.22 -21.57
C HIS A 84 1.51 -10.17 -20.27
N ARG A 85 1.03 -9.38 -19.33
CA ARG A 85 1.65 -9.24 -18.02
C ARG A 85 1.37 -10.49 -17.18
N VAL A 86 2.42 -11.08 -16.61
CA VAL A 86 2.37 -12.19 -15.67
C VAL A 86 3.03 -11.73 -14.36
N TYR A 87 2.35 -11.92 -13.26
CA TYR A 87 2.92 -11.68 -11.93
C TYR A 87 3.37 -13.02 -11.37
N GLU A 88 4.69 -13.23 -11.20
CA GLU A 88 5.25 -14.50 -10.70
C GLU A 88 4.66 -14.88 -9.34
N ASP A 89 4.51 -13.90 -8.45
CA ASP A 89 3.80 -14.03 -7.18
C ASP A 89 2.75 -12.91 -7.07
N GLY A 90 1.53 -13.23 -7.47
CA GLY A 90 0.41 -12.28 -7.45
C GLY A 90 -0.02 -11.84 -6.05
N THR A 91 0.45 -12.52 -4.99
CA THR A 91 0.10 -12.21 -3.59
C THR A 91 1.14 -11.34 -2.89
N LEU A 92 2.32 -11.16 -3.49
CA LEU A 92 3.45 -10.50 -2.82
C LEU A 92 3.18 -9.01 -2.55
N LEU A 93 2.76 -8.26 -3.58
CA LEU A 93 2.54 -6.79 -3.53
C LEU A 93 1.32 -6.34 -4.35
N PRO A 94 0.15 -6.98 -4.23
CA PRO A 94 -0.95 -6.73 -5.17
C PRO A 94 -1.47 -5.29 -5.15
N HIS A 95 -1.46 -4.62 -3.99
CA HIS A 95 -1.93 -3.24 -3.86
C HIS A 95 -0.98 -2.21 -4.50
N TYR A 96 0.29 -2.57 -4.73
CA TYR A 96 1.34 -1.64 -5.14
C TYR A 96 1.88 -1.92 -6.54
N LEU A 97 2.02 -3.18 -6.95
CA LEU A 97 2.37 -3.49 -8.35
C LEU A 97 1.31 -2.94 -9.30
N GLY A 98 0.04 -3.11 -8.93
CA GLY A 98 -1.04 -2.63 -9.76
C GLY A 98 -1.36 -3.58 -10.92
N SER A 99 -2.21 -3.15 -11.82
CA SER A 99 -2.69 -3.99 -12.92
C SER A 99 -2.61 -3.30 -14.27
N VAL A 100 -2.48 -4.10 -15.31
CA VAL A 100 -2.56 -3.68 -16.71
C VAL A 100 -3.95 -4.00 -17.25
N GLY A 101 -4.54 -3.09 -18.01
CA GLY A 101 -5.87 -3.26 -18.58
C GLY A 101 -6.04 -2.48 -19.88
N SER A 102 -7.15 -2.76 -20.62
CA SER A 102 -7.49 -2.00 -21.82
C SER A 102 -7.80 -0.55 -21.47
N ILE A 103 -7.48 0.35 -22.37
CA ILE A 103 -7.82 1.77 -22.27
C ILE A 103 -9.35 1.90 -22.19
N THR A 104 -9.84 2.65 -21.21
CA THR A 104 -11.28 2.92 -21.09
C THR A 104 -11.70 4.13 -21.94
N SER A 105 -13.01 4.25 -22.18
CA SER A 105 -13.53 5.41 -22.92
C SER A 105 -13.21 6.72 -22.22
N GLU A 106 -13.23 6.74 -20.89
CA GLU A 106 -12.92 7.92 -20.07
C GLU A 106 -11.43 8.30 -20.12
N GLN A 107 -10.55 7.31 -20.29
CA GLN A 107 -9.10 7.54 -20.48
C GLN A 107 -8.79 8.01 -21.90
N TRP A 108 -9.55 7.52 -22.88
CA TRP A 108 -9.34 7.88 -24.29
C TRP A 108 -9.89 9.27 -24.63
N TRP A 109 -11.12 9.56 -24.17
CA TRP A 109 -11.82 10.84 -24.41
C TRP A 109 -11.78 11.67 -23.13
N VAL A 110 -10.91 12.67 -23.09
CA VAL A 110 -10.74 13.56 -21.92
C VAL A 110 -11.32 14.93 -22.24
N GLU A 111 -12.24 15.40 -21.43
CA GLU A 111 -12.76 16.77 -21.52
C GLU A 111 -11.84 17.72 -20.75
N ASP A 112 -11.35 18.76 -21.44
CA ASP A 112 -10.53 19.80 -20.82
C ASP A 112 -11.39 20.78 -19.99
N GLU A 113 -10.75 21.68 -19.24
CA GLU A 113 -11.42 22.68 -18.41
C GLU A 113 -12.33 23.63 -19.20
N SER A 114 -12.20 23.68 -20.52
CA SER A 114 -13.00 24.51 -21.42
C SER A 114 -14.16 23.74 -22.07
N GLY A 115 -14.32 22.46 -21.73
CA GLY A 115 -15.37 21.57 -22.28
C GLY A 115 -15.04 20.99 -23.66
N ASN A 116 -13.75 21.05 -24.13
CA ASN A 116 -13.36 20.41 -25.38
C ASN A 116 -12.95 18.98 -25.12
N VAL A 117 -13.39 18.06 -25.98
CA VAL A 117 -12.97 16.66 -25.93
C VAL A 117 -11.63 16.49 -26.64
N THR A 118 -10.65 15.96 -25.95
CA THR A 118 -9.29 15.66 -26.43
C THR A 118 -8.97 14.18 -26.35
N THR A 119 -7.92 13.74 -27.01
CA THR A 119 -7.47 12.34 -27.03
C THR A 119 -5.98 12.27 -26.69
N PRO A 120 -5.56 12.59 -25.46
CA PRO A 120 -4.16 12.71 -25.09
C PRO A 120 -3.38 11.40 -25.27
N LEU A 121 -4.00 10.25 -25.05
CA LEU A 121 -3.36 8.96 -25.29
C LEU A 121 -3.08 8.72 -26.77
N LYS A 122 -3.98 9.15 -27.67
CA LYS A 122 -3.72 9.07 -29.12
C LYS A 122 -2.54 9.95 -29.52
N ASP A 123 -2.44 11.14 -28.96
CA ASP A 123 -1.34 12.07 -29.22
C ASP A 123 -0.01 11.52 -28.68
N ALA A 124 -0.06 10.71 -27.61
CA ALA A 124 1.06 9.95 -27.06
C ALA A 124 1.36 8.64 -27.83
N GLY A 125 0.66 8.36 -28.92
CA GLY A 125 0.91 7.22 -29.80
C GLY A 125 0.23 5.91 -29.38
N TYR A 126 -0.81 5.97 -28.54
CA TYR A 126 -1.61 4.79 -28.22
C TYR A 126 -2.71 4.53 -29.24
N ASN A 127 -3.12 3.27 -29.34
CA ASN A 127 -4.35 2.86 -30.00
C ASN A 127 -5.42 2.60 -28.93
N MET A 128 -6.71 2.76 -29.28
CA MET A 128 -7.82 2.61 -28.33
C MET A 128 -7.89 1.22 -27.66
N ASN A 129 -7.36 0.20 -28.34
CA ASN A 129 -7.35 -1.19 -27.86
C ASN A 129 -6.05 -1.59 -27.12
N ASP A 130 -5.13 -0.67 -26.95
CA ASP A 130 -3.87 -0.95 -26.26
C ASP A 130 -4.12 -1.26 -24.78
N LEU A 131 -3.17 -1.98 -24.19
CA LEU A 131 -3.12 -2.21 -22.76
C LEU A 131 -2.25 -1.14 -22.13
N ILE A 132 -2.71 -0.62 -20.99
CA ILE A 132 -1.97 0.39 -20.23
C ILE A 132 -2.02 0.06 -18.72
N GLY A 133 -1.07 0.55 -17.95
CA GLY A 133 -1.08 0.47 -16.50
C GLY A 133 -2.30 1.19 -15.92
N GLN A 134 -3.12 0.47 -15.17
CA GLN A 134 -4.35 1.01 -14.58
C GLN A 134 -4.16 1.52 -13.16
N SER A 135 -3.21 0.94 -12.43
CA SER A 135 -2.93 1.27 -11.03
C SER A 135 -1.49 0.91 -10.65
N GLY A 136 -1.06 1.36 -9.46
CA GLY A 136 0.23 0.99 -8.87
C GLY A 136 1.44 1.38 -9.72
N VAL A 137 2.51 0.62 -9.60
CA VAL A 137 3.76 0.79 -10.36
C VAL A 137 3.51 0.67 -11.86
N GLU A 138 2.62 -0.24 -12.29
CA GLU A 138 2.27 -0.39 -13.71
C GLU A 138 1.77 0.93 -14.31
N LYS A 139 0.95 1.68 -13.56
CA LYS A 139 0.46 2.99 -14.00
C LYS A 139 1.51 4.09 -13.83
N TYR A 140 2.22 4.09 -12.70
CA TYR A 140 3.20 5.13 -12.40
C TYR A 140 4.35 5.14 -13.39
N ALA A 141 4.83 3.95 -13.75
CA ALA A 141 5.97 3.78 -14.65
C ALA A 141 5.57 3.39 -16.09
N GLU A 142 4.30 3.61 -16.49
CA GLU A 142 3.80 3.25 -17.81
C GLU A 142 4.69 3.74 -18.96
N ASP A 143 5.12 5.01 -18.91
CA ASP A 143 5.95 5.61 -19.95
C ASP A 143 7.32 4.92 -20.10
N ARG A 144 7.81 4.30 -19.04
CA ARG A 144 9.09 3.57 -19.00
C ARG A 144 8.91 2.09 -19.36
N LEU A 145 7.81 1.49 -18.90
CA LEU A 145 7.51 0.07 -19.08
C LEU A 145 7.02 -0.27 -20.50
N ARG A 146 6.37 0.67 -21.19
CA ARG A 146 5.67 0.42 -22.44
C ARG A 146 6.58 0.01 -23.60
N GLY A 147 7.76 0.60 -23.77
CA GLY A 147 8.58 0.43 -24.95
C GLY A 147 8.01 1.12 -26.20
N LYS A 148 8.56 0.80 -27.37
CA LYS A 148 8.13 1.37 -28.65
C LYS A 148 7.72 0.28 -29.63
N GLU A 149 6.58 0.48 -30.27
CA GLU A 149 6.06 -0.47 -31.26
C GLU A 149 6.90 -0.47 -32.53
N GLY A 150 7.17 -1.66 -33.07
CA GLY A 150 7.73 -1.83 -34.40
C GLY A 150 6.69 -1.59 -35.50
N THR A 151 7.14 -1.41 -36.72
CA THR A 151 6.28 -1.26 -37.88
C THR A 151 6.61 -2.33 -38.92
N GLN A 152 5.59 -3.10 -39.30
CA GLN A 152 5.70 -4.17 -40.29
C GLN A 152 4.83 -3.87 -41.51
N GLN A 153 5.39 -3.97 -42.71
CA GLN A 153 4.65 -3.91 -43.95
C GLN A 153 4.20 -5.30 -44.36
N VAL A 154 2.89 -5.48 -44.53
CA VAL A 154 2.28 -6.74 -44.98
C VAL A 154 1.74 -6.55 -46.40
N SER A 155 2.28 -7.31 -47.37
CA SER A 155 1.82 -7.34 -48.73
C SER A 155 0.78 -8.44 -48.92
N ARG A 156 -0.38 -8.10 -49.49
CA ARG A 156 -1.48 -9.06 -49.74
C ARG A 156 -1.76 -9.14 -51.23
N ASP A 157 -2.14 -10.33 -51.70
CA ASP A 157 -2.62 -10.55 -53.05
C ASP A 157 -4.08 -10.02 -53.22
N LYS A 158 -4.61 -10.12 -54.45
CA LYS A 158 -5.99 -9.73 -54.77
C LYS A 158 -7.08 -10.51 -54.01
N ASN A 159 -6.74 -11.62 -53.38
CA ASN A 159 -7.63 -12.45 -52.61
C ASN A 159 -7.49 -12.19 -51.10
N GLY A 160 -6.63 -11.23 -50.70
CA GLY A 160 -6.34 -10.89 -49.30
C GLY A 160 -5.30 -11.80 -48.62
N VAL A 161 -4.68 -12.72 -49.36
CA VAL A 161 -3.66 -13.64 -48.83
C VAL A 161 -2.34 -12.88 -48.68
N VAL A 162 -1.71 -13.02 -47.49
CA VAL A 162 -0.37 -12.45 -47.24
C VAL A 162 0.66 -13.14 -48.11
N VAL A 163 1.30 -12.37 -48.99
CA VAL A 163 2.32 -12.85 -49.93
C VAL A 163 3.73 -12.38 -49.58
N GLY A 164 3.86 -11.51 -48.60
CA GLY A 164 5.14 -11.06 -48.08
C GLY A 164 5.00 -10.16 -46.87
N THR A 165 5.98 -10.20 -45.99
CA THR A 165 6.11 -9.37 -44.79
C THR A 165 7.49 -8.78 -44.73
N GLN A 166 7.61 -7.49 -44.47
CA GLN A 166 8.87 -6.81 -44.28
C GLN A 166 8.81 -5.95 -43.03
N MET A 167 9.75 -6.16 -42.10
CA MET A 167 9.93 -5.26 -40.96
C MET A 167 10.51 -3.95 -41.46
N LEU A 168 9.87 -2.84 -41.16
CA LEU A 168 10.32 -1.48 -41.50
C LEU A 168 11.01 -0.83 -40.29
N VAL A 169 10.51 -1.04 -39.10
CA VAL A 169 11.06 -0.55 -37.83
C VAL A 169 10.95 -1.69 -36.82
N ASP A 170 12.04 -2.02 -36.16
CA ASP A 170 12.04 -2.99 -35.10
C ASP A 170 11.38 -2.43 -33.83
N SER A 171 10.74 -3.27 -33.03
CA SER A 171 10.20 -2.88 -31.73
C SER A 171 11.34 -2.72 -30.72
N GLU A 172 11.20 -1.74 -29.83
CA GLU A 172 12.11 -1.54 -28.69
C GLU A 172 11.37 -1.91 -27.40
N PRO A 173 11.92 -2.81 -26.55
CA PRO A 173 11.30 -3.13 -25.28
C PRO A 173 11.32 -1.92 -24.34
N GLY A 174 10.39 -1.87 -23.39
CA GLY A 174 10.43 -0.90 -22.30
C GLY A 174 11.55 -1.19 -21.32
N GLU A 175 11.71 -0.33 -20.35
CA GLU A 175 12.72 -0.46 -19.30
C GLU A 175 12.24 -1.40 -18.18
N THR A 176 13.18 -1.89 -17.39
CA THR A 176 12.90 -2.64 -16.17
C THR A 176 12.85 -1.68 -15.00
N VAL A 177 11.73 -1.63 -14.30
CA VAL A 177 11.57 -0.87 -13.05
C VAL A 177 12.12 -1.69 -11.90
N VAL A 178 13.02 -1.10 -11.12
CA VAL A 178 13.59 -1.72 -9.91
C VAL A 178 12.93 -1.08 -8.69
N LEU A 179 12.45 -1.90 -7.78
CA LEU A 179 11.82 -1.45 -6.54
C LEU A 179 12.81 -1.47 -5.37
N THR A 180 12.53 -0.65 -4.35
CA THR A 180 13.26 -0.65 -3.08
C THR A 180 12.98 -1.88 -2.22
N ILE A 181 11.99 -2.68 -2.62
CA ILE A 181 11.48 -3.83 -1.88
C ILE A 181 12.55 -4.92 -1.75
N ASP A 182 12.82 -5.34 -0.52
CA ASP A 182 13.49 -6.60 -0.23
C ASP A 182 12.47 -7.74 -0.35
N LYS A 183 12.62 -8.59 -1.36
CA LYS A 183 11.65 -9.63 -1.70
C LYS A 183 11.42 -10.63 -0.56
N ASP A 184 12.49 -11.02 0.13
CA ASP A 184 12.43 -12.02 1.20
C ASP A 184 11.81 -11.42 2.47
N LEU A 185 12.17 -10.19 2.81
CA LEU A 185 11.54 -9.44 3.89
C LEU A 185 10.05 -9.20 3.61
N GLN A 186 9.69 -8.84 2.37
CA GLN A 186 8.30 -8.63 1.97
C GLN A 186 7.47 -9.91 2.12
N LYS A 187 8.00 -11.04 1.66
CA LYS A 187 7.33 -12.33 1.78
C LYS A 187 7.14 -12.71 3.25
N SER A 188 8.20 -12.61 4.03
CA SER A 188 8.16 -12.86 5.47
C SER A 188 7.15 -11.94 6.17
N LEU A 189 7.11 -10.65 5.82
CA LEU A 189 6.16 -9.70 6.41
C LEU A 189 4.71 -10.08 6.14
N ASN A 190 4.37 -10.48 4.89
CA ASN A 190 3.03 -10.94 4.55
C ASN A 190 2.63 -12.15 5.39
N GLU A 191 3.50 -13.19 5.44
CA GLU A 191 3.26 -14.42 6.19
C GLU A 191 3.12 -14.17 7.70
N GLN A 192 3.98 -13.34 8.28
CA GLN A 192 3.99 -13.04 9.72
C GLN A 192 2.80 -12.18 10.13
N LEU A 193 2.39 -11.21 9.30
CA LEU A 193 1.20 -10.40 9.56
C LEU A 193 -0.07 -11.26 9.56
N GLU A 194 -0.23 -12.11 8.56
CA GLU A 194 -1.34 -13.06 8.48
C GLU A 194 -1.33 -14.03 9.66
N ALA A 195 -0.19 -14.67 9.96
CA ALA A 195 -0.04 -15.61 11.06
C ALA A 195 -0.41 -14.97 12.41
N LEU A 196 0.07 -13.73 12.67
CA LEU A 196 -0.27 -13.00 13.89
C LEU A 196 -1.77 -12.75 14.00
N ILE A 197 -2.42 -12.31 12.92
CA ILE A 197 -3.86 -12.05 12.93
C ILE A 197 -4.66 -13.34 13.18
N LEU A 198 -4.31 -14.43 12.50
CA LEU A 198 -4.97 -15.73 12.68
C LEU A 198 -4.75 -16.32 14.08
N GLU A 199 -3.54 -16.23 14.63
CA GLU A 199 -3.25 -16.63 16.01
C GLU A 199 -4.09 -15.84 17.01
N MET A 200 -4.16 -14.53 16.83
CA MET A 200 -4.93 -13.65 17.70
C MET A 200 -6.44 -13.96 17.68
N GLN A 201 -6.99 -14.33 16.52
CA GLN A 201 -8.38 -14.80 16.40
C GLN A 201 -8.64 -16.08 17.19
N GLN A 202 -7.65 -16.97 17.27
CA GLN A 202 -7.79 -18.27 17.94
C GLN A 202 -7.56 -18.21 19.46
N THR A 203 -6.68 -17.32 19.93
CA THR A 203 -6.18 -17.33 21.32
C THR A 203 -6.92 -16.40 22.25
N LYS A 204 -7.73 -15.46 21.73
CA LYS A 204 -8.34 -14.42 22.57
C LYS A 204 -9.78 -14.68 22.93
N GLU A 205 -10.13 -14.26 24.17
CA GLU A 205 -11.49 -14.32 24.71
C GLU A 205 -12.52 -13.71 23.74
N PRO A 206 -13.73 -14.28 23.66
CA PRO A 206 -14.77 -13.86 22.68
C PRO A 206 -15.10 -12.35 22.67
N THR A 207 -14.76 -11.64 23.75
CA THR A 207 -14.99 -10.19 23.89
C THR A 207 -13.85 -9.32 23.34
N LYS A 208 -12.72 -9.92 22.96
CA LYS A 208 -11.51 -9.19 22.52
C LYS A 208 -10.91 -9.67 21.21
N GLY A 209 -11.45 -10.69 20.57
CA GLY A 209 -10.79 -11.34 19.43
C GLY A 209 -11.66 -11.65 18.23
N LYS A 210 -12.98 -11.54 18.32
CA LYS A 210 -13.87 -11.86 17.19
C LYS A 210 -13.71 -10.93 15.96
N GLU A 211 -13.04 -9.81 16.14
CA GLU A 211 -13.00 -8.71 15.16
C GLU A 211 -11.57 -8.36 14.72
N PHE A 212 -10.58 -9.15 15.15
CA PHE A 212 -9.18 -9.01 14.76
C PHE A 212 -8.98 -9.54 13.35
N THR A 213 -9.47 -8.82 12.34
CA THR A 213 -9.61 -9.34 10.97
C THR A 213 -8.66 -8.70 9.97
N ALA A 214 -8.02 -7.60 10.35
CA ALA A 214 -7.26 -6.81 9.40
C ALA A 214 -6.09 -6.08 10.05
N GLY A 215 -5.08 -5.77 9.23
CA GLY A 215 -3.93 -5.01 9.67
C GLY A 215 -3.02 -4.61 8.53
N SER A 216 -2.03 -3.81 8.87
CA SER A 216 -1.00 -3.37 7.93
C SER A 216 0.31 -3.10 8.66
N ALA A 217 1.41 -3.35 7.96
CA ALA A 217 2.76 -3.04 8.42
C ALA A 217 3.59 -2.47 7.27
N VAL A 218 4.42 -1.48 7.60
CA VAL A 218 5.35 -0.82 6.67
C VAL A 218 6.73 -0.82 7.28
N VAL A 219 7.72 -1.19 6.49
CA VAL A 219 9.15 -1.17 6.85
C VAL A 219 9.87 -0.25 5.88
N ILE A 220 10.54 0.78 6.41
CA ILE A 220 11.27 1.79 5.64
C ILE A 220 12.76 1.70 5.98
N GLY A 221 13.62 1.83 4.97
CA GLY A 221 15.05 2.05 5.12
C GLY A 221 15.32 3.43 5.68
N VAL A 222 15.86 3.50 6.91
CA VAL A 222 16.02 4.77 7.66
C VAL A 222 16.85 5.78 6.90
N LYS A 223 17.92 5.36 6.22
CA LYS A 223 18.88 6.23 5.55
C LYS A 223 18.45 6.72 4.16
N THR A 224 17.39 6.14 3.59
CA THR A 224 16.99 6.41 2.21
C THR A 224 15.54 6.85 2.06
N GLY A 225 14.64 6.46 2.97
CA GLY A 225 13.21 6.61 2.80
C GLY A 225 12.58 5.51 1.90
N GLY A 226 13.38 4.63 1.31
CA GLY A 226 12.90 3.52 0.48
C GLY A 226 12.08 2.51 1.28
N ILE A 227 10.95 2.09 0.73
CA ILE A 227 10.11 1.06 1.35
C ILE A 227 10.75 -0.30 1.11
N LEU A 228 11.17 -0.98 2.17
CA LEU A 228 11.76 -2.31 2.12
C LEU A 228 10.70 -3.41 2.12
N ALA A 229 9.60 -3.20 2.83
CA ALA A 229 8.45 -4.09 2.82
C ALA A 229 7.17 -3.35 3.21
N ILE A 230 6.04 -3.74 2.62
CA ILE A 230 4.74 -3.12 2.87
C ILE A 230 3.62 -4.16 2.72
N ALA A 231 2.91 -4.46 3.80
CA ALA A 231 1.89 -5.50 3.84
C ALA A 231 0.52 -4.96 4.25
N ASN A 232 -0.52 -5.54 3.66
CA ASN A 232 -1.91 -5.37 4.06
C ASN A 232 -2.56 -6.76 4.25
N TYR A 233 -3.34 -6.92 5.29
CA TYR A 233 -4.16 -8.11 5.49
C TYR A 233 -5.61 -7.71 5.82
N PRO A 234 -6.65 -8.37 5.27
CA PRO A 234 -6.51 -9.36 4.20
C PRO A 234 -5.98 -8.73 2.89
N SER A 235 -5.49 -9.59 2.02
CA SER A 235 -4.94 -9.24 0.72
C SER A 235 -5.62 -10.06 -0.38
N TYR A 236 -5.15 -9.97 -1.62
CA TYR A 236 -5.70 -10.69 -2.77
C TYR A 236 -4.59 -11.14 -3.71
N ASP A 237 -4.93 -12.03 -4.67
CA ASP A 237 -4.04 -12.42 -5.74
C ASP A 237 -4.29 -11.54 -6.97
N LEU A 238 -3.25 -10.80 -7.39
CA LEU A 238 -3.30 -9.90 -8.54
C LEU A 238 -3.58 -10.64 -9.85
N ASN A 239 -3.11 -11.89 -9.99
CA ASN A 239 -3.42 -12.73 -11.16
C ASN A 239 -4.92 -13.08 -11.25
N LEU A 240 -5.61 -13.13 -10.11
CA LEU A 240 -7.04 -13.41 -10.03
C LEU A 240 -7.91 -12.13 -9.94
N TYR A 241 -7.29 -10.95 -9.90
CA TYR A 241 -8.00 -9.68 -9.68
C TYR A 241 -9.19 -9.48 -10.61
N LYS A 242 -9.00 -9.70 -11.93
CA LYS A 242 -10.06 -9.50 -12.92
C LYS A 242 -11.20 -10.53 -12.81
N THR A 243 -10.87 -11.78 -12.50
CA THR A 243 -11.85 -12.88 -12.43
C THR A 243 -12.63 -12.86 -11.12
N ASN A 244 -11.98 -12.47 -10.01
CA ASN A 244 -12.54 -12.52 -8.67
C ASN A 244 -12.92 -11.13 -8.13
N TYR A 245 -12.92 -10.09 -8.95
CA TYR A 245 -13.20 -8.72 -8.52
C TYR A 245 -14.51 -8.58 -7.73
N SER A 246 -15.57 -9.25 -8.18
CA SER A 246 -16.88 -9.23 -7.50
C SER A 246 -16.82 -9.82 -6.09
N GLU A 247 -16.02 -10.87 -5.88
CA GLU A 247 -15.78 -11.48 -4.58
C GLU A 247 -14.99 -10.54 -3.68
N TYR A 248 -13.83 -10.06 -4.16
CA TYR A 248 -12.96 -9.15 -3.40
C TYR A 248 -13.66 -7.83 -3.04
N SER A 249 -14.45 -7.26 -3.94
CA SER A 249 -15.16 -5.99 -3.71
C SER A 249 -16.36 -6.11 -2.76
N SER A 250 -16.93 -7.30 -2.61
CA SER A 250 -18.04 -7.58 -1.70
C SER A 250 -17.62 -8.16 -0.35
N ASP A 251 -16.33 -8.49 -0.18
CA ASP A 251 -15.81 -9.00 1.11
C ASP A 251 -15.87 -7.91 2.19
N PRO A 252 -16.57 -8.16 3.33
CA PRO A 252 -16.68 -7.20 4.42
C PRO A 252 -15.33 -6.83 5.06
N ASN A 253 -14.29 -7.66 4.89
CA ASN A 253 -12.94 -7.37 5.37
C ASN A 253 -12.12 -6.51 4.39
N THR A 254 -12.72 -6.12 3.26
CA THR A 254 -12.15 -5.17 2.28
C THR A 254 -10.70 -5.48 1.85
N PRO A 255 -10.42 -6.64 1.22
CA PRO A 255 -9.06 -7.02 0.82
C PRO A 255 -8.44 -6.07 -0.21
N LEU A 256 -9.24 -5.33 -0.97
CA LEU A 256 -8.76 -4.34 -1.96
C LEU A 256 -8.29 -3.03 -1.33
N LEU A 257 -8.55 -2.79 -0.04
CA LEU A 257 -8.13 -1.56 0.63
C LEU A 257 -6.63 -1.57 0.91
N SER A 258 -5.89 -0.61 0.34
CA SER A 258 -4.49 -0.38 0.68
C SER A 258 -4.38 0.29 2.06
N ARG A 259 -4.50 -0.50 3.13
CA ARG A 259 -4.50 -0.02 4.52
C ARG A 259 -3.24 0.78 4.86
N ALA A 260 -2.09 0.34 4.33
CA ALA A 260 -0.82 0.98 4.63
C ALA A 260 -0.76 2.44 4.19
N THR A 261 -1.36 2.78 3.04
CA THR A 261 -1.24 4.12 2.44
C THR A 261 -2.52 4.93 2.50
N THR A 262 -3.70 4.28 2.57
CA THR A 262 -4.99 4.98 2.56
C THR A 262 -5.86 4.75 3.79
N GLY A 263 -5.56 3.73 4.61
CA GLY A 263 -6.25 3.48 5.87
C GLY A 263 -5.92 4.59 6.90
N LEU A 264 -6.95 5.15 7.51
CA LEU A 264 -6.84 6.25 8.48
C LEU A 264 -7.14 5.75 9.89
N TYR A 265 -6.18 5.88 10.78
CA TYR A 265 -6.24 5.35 12.14
C TYR A 265 -5.75 6.38 13.16
N ALA A 266 -6.41 6.44 14.32
CA ALA A 266 -5.88 7.20 15.43
C ALA A 266 -4.55 6.58 15.89
N PRO A 267 -3.46 7.37 16.01
CA PRO A 267 -2.15 6.85 16.41
C PRO A 267 -2.10 6.45 17.90
N GLY A 268 -2.95 7.03 18.73
CA GLY A 268 -2.90 6.82 20.17
C GLY A 268 -1.53 7.19 20.75
N SER A 269 -1.08 6.45 21.73
CA SER A 269 0.19 6.73 22.44
C SER A 269 1.45 6.70 21.55
N THR A 270 1.38 6.27 20.28
CA THR A 270 2.51 6.44 19.34
C THR A 270 2.74 7.90 18.95
N PHE A 271 1.79 8.79 19.21
CA PHE A 271 1.90 10.23 18.99
C PHE A 271 2.72 10.96 20.07
N LYS A 272 2.86 10.36 21.25
CA LYS A 272 3.55 10.97 22.40
C LYS A 272 4.99 11.41 22.15
N PRO A 273 5.84 10.70 21.40
CA PRO A 273 7.16 11.20 21.03
C PRO A 273 7.12 12.54 20.29
N ALA A 274 6.12 12.80 19.42
CA ALA A 274 5.98 14.10 18.74
C ALA A 274 5.68 15.22 19.75
N VAL A 275 4.77 14.98 20.69
CA VAL A 275 4.46 15.94 21.78
C VAL A 275 5.68 16.18 22.67
N ALA A 276 6.48 15.14 22.95
CA ALA A 276 7.72 15.25 23.70
C ALA A 276 8.75 16.13 22.98
N LEU A 277 8.97 15.86 21.67
CA LEU A 277 9.89 16.66 20.84
C LEU A 277 9.45 18.12 20.77
N ALA A 278 8.17 18.39 20.56
CA ALA A 278 7.63 19.76 20.57
C ALA A 278 7.91 20.47 21.91
N GLY A 279 7.73 19.76 23.03
CA GLY A 279 7.99 20.30 24.35
C GLY A 279 9.45 20.58 24.65
N LEU A 280 10.35 19.68 24.25
CA LEU A 280 11.81 19.80 24.45
C LEU A 280 12.40 20.88 23.53
N LEU A 281 12.09 20.85 22.24
CA LEU A 281 12.67 21.79 21.25
C LEU A 281 12.17 23.22 21.47
N SER A 282 10.94 23.42 21.95
CA SER A 282 10.45 24.73 22.36
C SER A 282 10.97 25.21 23.71
N GLY A 283 11.68 24.37 24.46
CA GLY A 283 12.12 24.67 25.83
C GLY A 283 10.97 24.73 26.86
N THR A 284 9.78 24.27 26.50
CA THR A 284 8.62 24.23 27.41
C THR A 284 8.83 23.23 28.54
N VAL A 285 9.54 22.15 28.28
CA VAL A 285 9.97 21.13 29.26
C VAL A 285 11.41 20.73 29.03
N THR A 286 12.04 20.20 30.08
CA THR A 286 13.34 19.53 30.04
C THR A 286 13.17 18.03 30.33
N PRO A 287 14.13 17.17 30.01
CA PRO A 287 14.05 15.72 30.32
C PRO A 287 13.91 15.42 31.81
N GLN A 288 14.35 16.32 32.67
CA GLN A 288 14.33 16.19 34.14
C GLN A 288 13.04 16.68 34.78
N ASP A 289 12.22 17.46 34.06
CA ASP A 289 10.94 17.93 34.56
C ASP A 289 10.00 16.77 34.87
N THR A 290 9.34 16.81 36.02
CA THR A 290 8.43 15.76 36.45
C THR A 290 6.99 16.25 36.53
N VAL A 291 6.08 15.36 36.19
CA VAL A 291 4.63 15.51 36.41
C VAL A 291 4.17 14.40 37.35
N ASN A 292 3.41 14.76 38.38
CA ASN A 292 2.92 13.77 39.34
C ASN A 292 1.73 12.99 38.79
N CYS A 293 1.91 11.71 38.51
CA CYS A 293 0.81 10.86 38.02
C CYS A 293 -0.09 10.42 39.19
N THR A 294 -1.18 11.13 39.39
CA THR A 294 -2.23 10.82 40.39
C THR A 294 -3.36 9.98 39.80
N ARG A 295 -3.18 9.42 38.63
CA ARG A 295 -4.15 8.68 37.82
C ARG A 295 -5.28 9.50 37.22
N VAL A 296 -5.65 10.63 37.77
CA VAL A 296 -6.67 11.55 37.27
C VAL A 296 -5.98 12.88 36.96
N TYR A 297 -6.16 13.40 35.75
CA TYR A 297 -5.73 14.75 35.41
C TYR A 297 -6.87 15.71 35.74
N ASP A 298 -6.68 16.51 36.77
CA ASP A 298 -7.72 17.36 37.39
C ASP A 298 -7.50 18.86 37.21
N PHE A 299 -6.64 19.25 36.25
CA PHE A 299 -6.36 20.65 35.95
C PHE A 299 -7.62 21.42 35.51
N TYR A 300 -8.47 20.75 34.70
CA TYR A 300 -9.77 21.33 34.32
C TYR A 300 -10.90 20.80 35.22
N THR A 301 -11.92 21.66 35.45
CA THR A 301 -13.06 21.27 36.28
C THR A 301 -14.10 20.47 35.53
N ASP A 302 -14.21 20.70 34.23
CA ASP A 302 -15.22 20.14 33.32
C ASP A 302 -14.78 18.82 32.65
N TYR A 303 -13.48 18.54 32.60
CA TYR A 303 -12.95 17.32 32.00
C TYR A 303 -11.76 16.77 32.81
N LYS A 304 -11.91 15.55 33.32
CA LYS A 304 -10.91 14.88 34.17
C LYS A 304 -10.52 13.52 33.59
N PRO A 305 -9.69 13.48 32.55
CA PRO A 305 -9.27 12.21 31.95
C PRO A 305 -8.35 11.42 32.88
N VAL A 306 -8.28 10.10 32.65
CA VAL A 306 -7.56 9.18 33.50
C VAL A 306 -6.35 8.55 32.78
N CYS A 307 -5.31 8.25 33.54
CA CYS A 307 -4.24 7.37 33.09
C CYS A 307 -4.69 5.91 33.29
N GLN A 308 -4.87 5.20 32.19
CA GLN A 308 -5.35 3.81 32.21
C GLN A 308 -4.27 2.79 32.59
N GLN A 309 -2.99 3.21 32.57
CA GLN A 309 -1.88 2.33 32.91
C GLN A 309 -1.93 1.93 34.39
N LEU A 310 -1.93 0.63 34.63
CA LEU A 310 -1.92 0.02 35.98
C LEU A 310 -0.48 -0.27 36.45
N GLY A 311 0.48 0.57 36.09
CA GLY A 311 1.88 0.29 36.32
C GLY A 311 2.52 1.10 37.45
N PRO A 312 3.83 0.91 37.66
CA PRO A 312 4.60 1.48 38.78
C PRO A 312 4.89 2.99 38.65
N HIS A 313 4.40 3.66 37.62
CA HIS A 313 4.67 5.09 37.39
C HIS A 313 3.73 6.04 38.17
N SER A 314 3.18 5.61 39.27
CA SER A 314 2.45 6.47 40.21
C SER A 314 3.44 7.37 40.96
N GLY A 315 3.22 8.67 40.95
CA GLY A 315 4.10 9.65 41.57
C GLY A 315 4.80 10.56 40.54
N PRO A 316 5.91 11.23 40.93
CA PRO A 316 6.70 12.05 40.02
C PRO A 316 7.24 11.21 38.86
N THR A 317 6.91 11.58 37.65
CA THR A 317 7.24 10.87 36.41
C THR A 317 7.98 11.86 35.50
N ASN A 318 9.19 11.56 35.07
CA ASN A 318 9.95 12.34 34.10
C ASN A 318 9.65 11.89 32.66
N LEU A 319 10.26 12.53 31.67
CA LEU A 319 10.04 12.24 30.25
C LEU A 319 10.32 10.76 29.90
N THR A 320 11.48 10.25 30.31
CA THR A 320 11.90 8.87 30.02
C THR A 320 10.90 7.86 30.58
N GLU A 321 10.54 7.99 31.85
CA GLU A 321 9.54 7.14 32.50
C GLU A 321 8.16 7.28 31.86
N ALA A 322 7.77 8.52 31.47
CA ALA A 322 6.50 8.78 30.82
C ALA A 322 6.37 8.12 29.44
N LEU A 323 7.45 8.09 28.66
CA LEU A 323 7.49 7.38 27.38
C LEU A 323 7.54 5.86 27.58
N THR A 324 8.39 5.38 28.50
CA THR A 324 8.55 3.97 28.85
C THR A 324 7.20 3.35 29.24
N HIS A 325 6.53 3.95 30.22
CA HIS A 325 5.26 3.43 30.77
C HIS A 325 4.02 4.05 30.11
N SER A 326 4.20 4.89 29.08
CA SER A 326 3.10 5.53 28.33
C SER A 326 2.14 6.35 29.22
N CYS A 327 2.67 7.17 30.14
CA CYS A 327 1.87 7.94 31.10
C CYS A 327 1.00 9.01 30.42
N ASN A 328 -0.32 8.88 30.47
CA ASN A 328 -1.22 9.88 29.90
C ASN A 328 -1.19 11.21 30.67
N ILE A 329 -1.08 11.17 32.01
CA ILE A 329 -1.08 12.40 32.84
C ILE A 329 0.09 13.29 32.47
N TYR A 330 1.29 12.73 32.27
CA TYR A 330 2.43 13.48 31.82
C TYR A 330 2.15 14.19 30.47
N PHE A 331 1.63 13.47 29.51
CA PHE A 331 1.38 14.01 28.16
C PHE A 331 0.16 14.94 28.10
N TYR A 332 -0.82 14.80 28.96
CA TYR A 332 -1.88 15.82 29.12
C TYR A 332 -1.28 17.15 29.60
N ASP A 333 -0.38 17.11 30.60
CA ASP A 333 0.23 18.33 31.12
C ASP A 333 1.19 18.98 30.14
N VAL A 334 2.08 18.18 29.54
CA VAL A 334 3.04 18.68 28.54
C VAL A 334 2.31 19.21 27.31
N GLY A 335 1.33 18.48 26.75
CA GLY A 335 0.57 18.90 25.59
C GLY A 335 -0.18 20.22 25.83
N ARG A 336 -0.85 20.36 27.01
CA ARG A 336 -1.49 21.62 27.41
C ARG A 336 -0.49 22.80 27.50
N ARG A 337 0.72 22.55 28.01
CA ARG A 337 1.77 23.58 28.14
C ARG A 337 2.39 23.96 26.80
N VAL A 338 2.59 23.00 25.92
CA VAL A 338 3.10 23.18 24.54
C VAL A 338 2.04 23.86 23.67
N GLY A 339 0.79 23.45 23.80
CA GLY A 339 -0.35 23.90 23.00
C GLY A 339 -0.51 23.13 21.69
N LEU A 340 -1.77 23.00 21.27
CA LEU A 340 -2.17 22.18 20.12
C LEU A 340 -1.37 22.49 18.85
N GLU A 341 -1.29 23.76 18.47
CA GLU A 341 -0.65 24.19 17.22
C GLU A 341 0.83 23.80 17.15
N ASN A 342 1.56 23.93 18.27
CA ASN A 342 3.00 23.62 18.31
C ASN A 342 3.28 22.11 18.19
N PHE A 343 2.48 21.26 18.84
CA PHE A 343 2.72 19.83 18.71
C PHE A 343 2.15 19.26 17.40
N ASP A 344 1.14 19.90 16.79
CA ASP A 344 0.65 19.57 15.45
C ASP A 344 1.67 19.93 14.38
N GLU A 345 2.31 21.10 14.48
CA GLU A 345 3.40 21.51 13.60
C GLU A 345 4.57 20.50 13.68
N MET A 346 4.96 20.12 14.89
CA MET A 346 5.98 19.09 15.10
C MET A 346 5.56 17.73 14.49
N ALA A 347 4.30 17.32 14.65
CA ALA A 347 3.80 16.08 14.07
C ALA A 347 3.88 16.11 12.53
N ASN A 348 3.51 17.22 11.90
CA ASN A 348 3.63 17.41 10.45
C ASN A 348 5.10 17.35 9.99
N SER A 349 6.01 18.05 10.68
CA SER A 349 7.44 18.02 10.36
C SER A 349 8.02 16.60 10.48
N LEU A 350 7.53 15.82 11.42
CA LEU A 350 7.92 14.42 11.59
C LEU A 350 7.28 13.47 10.55
N GLY A 351 6.34 13.93 9.71
CA GLY A 351 5.70 13.14 8.65
C GLY A 351 4.30 12.60 8.98
N LEU A 352 3.69 13.00 10.12
CA LEU A 352 2.32 12.64 10.45
C LEU A 352 1.32 13.64 9.84
N ALA A 353 0.17 13.14 9.38
CA ALA A 353 -0.90 13.92 8.75
C ALA A 353 -0.41 14.86 7.62
N THR A 354 0.58 14.42 6.88
CA THR A 354 1.13 15.08 5.70
C THR A 354 1.51 14.03 4.66
N LYS A 355 1.74 14.45 3.41
CA LYS A 355 2.25 13.53 2.39
C LYS A 355 3.65 13.06 2.74
N THR A 356 3.90 11.75 2.59
CA THR A 356 5.23 11.16 2.83
C THR A 356 6.14 11.26 1.62
N GLY A 357 5.57 11.50 0.43
CA GLY A 357 6.25 11.48 -0.85
C GLY A 357 5.98 10.21 -1.66
N PHE A 358 5.19 9.29 -1.11
CA PHE A 358 4.91 8.01 -1.76
C PHE A 358 4.22 8.20 -3.12
N GLU A 359 4.86 7.73 -4.18
CA GLU A 359 4.53 8.03 -5.56
C GLU A 359 3.25 7.36 -6.07
N LEU A 360 2.82 6.26 -5.43
CA LEU A 360 1.64 5.50 -5.89
C LEU A 360 0.30 5.99 -5.31
N GLY A 361 0.35 7.06 -4.52
CA GLY A 361 -0.82 7.67 -3.91
C GLY A 361 -1.06 7.23 -2.46
N GLU A 362 -1.39 8.22 -1.65
CA GLU A 362 -1.60 8.07 -0.21
C GLU A 362 -2.65 9.07 0.32
N SER A 363 -3.28 8.73 1.46
CA SER A 363 -4.11 9.66 2.22
C SER A 363 -3.24 10.60 3.06
N THR A 364 -3.64 11.86 3.17
CA THR A 364 -2.89 12.85 3.96
C THR A 364 -3.07 12.65 5.46
N GLY A 365 -4.18 12.03 5.90
CA GLY A 365 -4.52 12.01 7.32
C GLY A 365 -5.12 13.34 7.81
N ASN A 366 -5.27 13.47 9.11
CA ASN A 366 -5.82 14.66 9.77
C ASN A 366 -5.26 14.81 11.18
N LEU A 367 -5.03 16.04 11.62
CA LEU A 367 -4.79 16.38 13.01
C LEU A 367 -6.05 17.01 13.62
N THR A 368 -6.06 17.15 14.93
CA THR A 368 -7.11 17.89 15.64
C THR A 368 -6.89 19.39 15.46
N HIS A 369 -7.91 20.17 15.12
CA HIS A 369 -7.79 21.60 14.90
C HIS A 369 -8.68 22.41 15.84
N LYS A 370 -8.28 23.64 16.16
CA LYS A 370 -9.10 24.59 16.96
C LYS A 370 -10.40 24.95 16.27
N THR A 371 -10.51 24.73 14.98
CA THR A 371 -11.72 24.97 14.17
C THR A 371 -12.69 23.79 14.15
N ASP A 372 -12.32 22.66 14.77
CA ASP A 372 -13.20 21.50 14.85
C ASP A 372 -14.45 21.82 15.67
N GLU A 373 -15.63 21.38 15.23
CA GLU A 373 -16.90 21.68 15.87
C GLU A 373 -16.97 21.29 17.36
N ASN A 374 -16.25 20.20 17.72
CA ASN A 374 -16.19 19.68 19.08
C ASN A 374 -14.94 20.13 19.85
N TYR A 375 -14.25 21.20 19.38
CA TYR A 375 -13.03 21.67 20.04
C TYR A 375 -13.32 22.21 21.47
N GLY A 376 -12.39 21.88 22.35
CA GLY A 376 -12.39 22.33 23.76
C GLY A 376 -11.26 21.63 24.53
N ASN A 377 -11.15 21.95 25.82
CA ASN A 377 -10.10 21.44 26.69
C ASN A 377 -9.94 19.89 26.63
N GLY A 378 -11.07 19.19 26.55
CA GLY A 378 -11.09 17.74 26.47
C GLY A 378 -10.48 17.22 25.19
N LEU A 379 -10.80 17.82 24.03
CA LEU A 379 -10.29 17.41 22.74
C LEU A 379 -8.78 17.71 22.61
N GLU A 380 -8.32 18.86 23.10
CA GLU A 380 -6.89 19.20 23.11
C GLU A 380 -6.07 18.21 23.94
N LEU A 381 -6.54 17.83 25.15
CA LEU A 381 -5.88 16.81 25.94
C LEU A 381 -5.88 15.44 25.24
N GLN A 382 -6.97 15.07 24.56
CA GLN A 382 -7.02 13.83 23.80
C GLN A 382 -6.06 13.86 22.61
N ALA A 383 -5.94 14.98 21.89
CA ALA A 383 -4.99 15.16 20.80
C ALA A 383 -3.54 14.95 21.26
N ALA A 384 -3.17 15.46 22.45
CA ALA A 384 -1.82 15.30 23.02
C ALA A 384 -1.40 13.83 23.27
N ILE A 385 -2.35 12.89 23.25
CA ILE A 385 -2.09 11.46 23.34
C ILE A 385 -2.49 10.69 22.05
N GLY A 386 -2.64 11.41 20.92
CA GLY A 386 -2.94 10.83 19.62
C GLY A 386 -4.36 10.28 19.48
N GLN A 387 -5.30 10.91 20.19
CA GLN A 387 -6.74 10.63 20.13
C GLN A 387 -7.47 11.87 19.56
N GLY A 388 -8.76 11.96 19.79
CA GLY A 388 -9.56 13.06 19.25
C GLY A 388 -9.82 12.85 17.75
N ASN A 389 -9.60 13.90 16.97
CA ASN A 389 -9.82 13.88 15.52
C ASN A 389 -8.55 13.50 14.73
N THR A 390 -7.44 13.18 15.42
CA THR A 390 -6.15 12.82 14.82
C THR A 390 -6.22 11.45 14.18
N GLN A 391 -5.92 11.37 12.88
CA GLN A 391 -5.88 10.14 12.09
C GLN A 391 -4.69 10.16 11.14
N VAL A 392 -3.95 9.07 11.10
CA VAL A 392 -2.75 8.89 10.27
C VAL A 392 -2.75 7.52 9.58
N THR A 393 -1.91 7.37 8.57
CA THR A 393 -1.74 6.11 7.87
C THR A 393 -0.55 5.31 8.45
N PRO A 394 -0.49 3.99 8.26
CA PRO A 394 0.67 3.17 8.65
C PRO A 394 1.99 3.61 7.99
N ILE A 395 1.97 4.05 6.73
CA ILE A 395 3.18 4.58 6.07
C ILE A 395 3.66 5.86 6.76
N GLN A 396 2.76 6.73 7.20
CA GLN A 396 3.13 7.91 8.00
C GLN A 396 3.73 7.53 9.35
N LEU A 397 3.22 6.48 10.01
CA LEU A 397 3.84 5.97 11.25
C LEU A 397 5.26 5.46 11.03
N ALA A 398 5.52 4.77 9.91
CA ALA A 398 6.86 4.29 9.55
C ALA A 398 7.80 5.46 9.22
N THR A 399 7.34 6.44 8.41
CA THR A 399 8.10 7.66 8.08
C THR A 399 8.44 8.46 9.33
N TYR A 400 7.48 8.61 10.23
CA TYR A 400 7.66 9.25 11.53
C TYR A 400 8.72 8.54 12.38
N ALA A 401 8.67 7.20 12.45
CA ALA A 401 9.68 6.42 13.14
C ALA A 401 11.08 6.60 12.51
N ALA A 402 11.16 6.64 11.17
CA ALA A 402 12.40 6.89 10.43
C ALA A 402 12.97 8.29 10.71
N THR A 403 12.12 9.31 10.77
CA THR A 403 12.52 10.69 11.09
C THR A 403 13.08 10.81 12.50
N ILE A 404 12.48 10.12 13.48
CA ILE A 404 13.03 10.07 14.85
C ILE A 404 14.38 9.36 14.85
N ALA A 405 14.48 8.21 14.18
CA ALA A 405 15.73 7.43 14.07
C ALA A 405 16.87 8.24 13.43
N ASN A 406 16.56 9.08 12.44
CA ASN A 406 17.49 10.00 11.78
C ASN A 406 17.70 11.33 12.51
N LYS A 407 17.26 11.42 13.78
CA LYS A 407 17.44 12.63 14.60
C LYS A 407 16.92 13.90 13.92
N GLY A 408 15.77 13.81 13.26
CA GLY A 408 15.07 14.94 12.64
C GLY A 408 15.21 15.05 11.12
N THR A 409 16.04 14.24 10.47
CA THR A 409 16.10 14.20 9.00
C THR A 409 14.99 13.31 8.46
N ARG A 410 14.09 13.89 7.65
CA ARG A 410 13.00 13.17 6.98
C ARG A 410 13.27 13.05 5.49
N TYR A 411 13.31 11.82 5.01
CA TYR A 411 13.39 11.51 3.59
C TYR A 411 12.01 11.36 2.96
N SER A 412 11.90 11.67 1.67
CA SER A 412 10.76 11.31 0.83
C SER A 412 10.62 9.80 0.78
N THR A 413 9.42 9.29 1.08
CA THR A 413 9.17 7.84 1.05
C THR A 413 8.86 7.41 -0.38
N HIS A 414 9.52 6.33 -0.86
CA HIS A 414 9.40 5.87 -2.23
C HIS A 414 9.51 4.34 -2.33
N ILE A 415 8.96 3.77 -3.42
CA ILE A 415 9.04 2.32 -3.70
C ILE A 415 9.84 2.02 -4.97
N VAL A 416 10.01 2.99 -5.87
CA VAL A 416 10.86 2.83 -7.06
C VAL A 416 12.29 3.25 -6.72
N SER A 417 13.25 2.34 -6.93
CA SER A 417 14.67 2.61 -6.72
C SER A 417 15.42 2.99 -8.00
N GLY A 418 14.87 2.70 -9.19
CA GLY A 418 15.51 3.05 -10.45
C GLY A 418 15.00 2.29 -11.64
N TYR A 419 15.69 2.47 -12.76
CA TYR A 419 15.35 1.91 -14.06
C TYR A 419 16.56 1.27 -14.72
N ARG A 420 16.35 0.12 -15.37
CA ARG A 420 17.39 -0.61 -16.10
C ARG A 420 16.96 -0.90 -17.53
N ASP A 421 17.94 -0.97 -18.42
CA ASP A 421 17.74 -1.50 -19.76
C ASP A 421 17.31 -2.98 -19.71
N SER A 422 16.19 -3.30 -20.37
CA SER A 422 15.62 -4.65 -20.29
C SER A 422 16.45 -5.71 -21.00
N ASN A 423 17.30 -5.33 -21.99
CA ASN A 423 18.12 -6.25 -22.76
C ASN A 423 19.48 -6.49 -22.12
N THR A 424 20.11 -5.43 -21.57
CA THR A 424 21.48 -5.46 -21.05
C THR A 424 21.52 -5.57 -19.54
N GLY A 425 20.46 -5.16 -18.83
CA GLY A 425 20.41 -5.03 -17.37
C GLY A 425 21.21 -3.84 -16.84
N GLU A 426 21.78 -3.00 -17.71
CA GLU A 426 22.53 -1.81 -17.30
C GLU A 426 21.61 -0.80 -16.60
N LEU A 427 22.12 -0.14 -15.57
CA LEU A 427 21.42 0.92 -14.86
C LEU A 427 21.28 2.15 -15.77
N ILE A 428 20.05 2.60 -16.00
CA ILE A 428 19.73 3.83 -16.75
C ILE A 428 19.61 5.01 -15.80
N GLU A 429 18.89 4.80 -14.68
CA GLU A 429 18.57 5.86 -13.74
C GLU A 429 18.43 5.26 -12.34
N GLU A 430 18.97 5.93 -11.33
CA GLU A 430 18.80 5.60 -9.92
C GLU A 430 18.01 6.72 -9.24
N VAL A 431 17.07 6.37 -8.38
CA VAL A 431 16.31 7.33 -7.57
C VAL A 431 17.11 7.63 -6.31
N GLU A 432 17.67 8.83 -6.25
CA GLU A 432 18.44 9.28 -5.09
C GLU A 432 17.53 9.63 -3.90
N PRO A 433 17.95 9.33 -2.66
CA PRO A 433 17.21 9.71 -1.46
C PRO A 433 17.04 11.23 -1.36
N GLU A 434 15.80 11.71 -1.29
CA GLU A 434 15.47 13.12 -1.17
C GLU A 434 15.15 13.50 0.27
N VAL A 435 15.88 14.47 0.83
CA VAL A 435 15.58 15.07 2.15
C VAL A 435 14.49 16.12 1.97
N VAL A 436 13.35 15.91 2.61
CA VAL A 436 12.16 16.80 2.51
C VAL A 436 11.95 17.65 3.76
N GLU A 437 12.57 17.28 4.88
CA GLU A 437 12.49 18.06 6.13
C GLU A 437 13.76 17.83 6.97
N GLN A 438 14.20 18.87 7.68
CA GLN A 438 15.30 18.81 8.62
C GLN A 438 14.95 19.56 9.91
N ILE A 439 14.68 18.82 10.96
CA ILE A 439 14.38 19.39 12.28
C ILE A 439 15.70 19.57 13.04
N GLU A 440 16.03 20.81 13.37
CA GLU A 440 17.25 21.10 14.16
C GLU A 440 17.07 20.70 15.63
N ASP A 441 18.05 20.00 16.18
CA ASP A 441 18.11 19.61 17.59
C ASP A 441 19.40 20.12 18.27
N ASN A 442 19.28 21.25 18.95
CA ASN A 442 20.37 21.85 19.69
C ASN A 442 20.35 21.49 21.20
N VAL A 443 19.42 20.64 21.63
CA VAL A 443 19.17 20.34 23.07
C VAL A 443 19.20 18.84 23.38
N GLY A 444 19.40 17.96 22.38
CA GLY A 444 19.40 16.49 22.54
C GLY A 444 18.00 15.93 22.76
N ALA A 445 16.99 16.53 22.14
CA ALA A 445 15.59 16.15 22.29
C ALA A 445 15.31 14.75 21.72
N PHE A 446 15.88 14.43 20.54
CA PHE A 446 15.72 13.11 19.94
C PHE A 446 16.37 12.02 20.79
N ASP A 447 17.54 12.26 21.37
CA ASP A 447 18.20 11.28 22.26
C ASP A 447 17.37 11.05 23.54
N ALA A 448 16.80 12.12 24.12
CA ALA A 448 15.93 12.00 25.29
C ALA A 448 14.66 11.18 24.99
N VAL A 449 14.05 11.37 23.84
CA VAL A 449 12.89 10.58 23.38
C VAL A 449 13.28 9.12 23.13
N GLU A 450 14.40 8.88 22.46
CA GLU A 450 14.92 7.52 22.20
C GLU A 450 15.13 6.74 23.48
N GLN A 451 15.68 7.34 24.54
CA GLN A 451 15.86 6.67 25.84
C GLN A 451 14.53 6.17 26.42
N GLY A 452 13.45 6.94 26.29
CA GLY A 452 12.12 6.51 26.70
C GLY A 452 11.55 5.36 25.83
N MET A 453 11.81 5.42 24.52
CA MET A 453 11.39 4.37 23.59
C MET A 453 12.20 3.08 23.77
N LEU A 454 13.50 3.15 24.09
CA LEU A 454 14.31 2.01 24.52
C LEU A 454 13.80 1.40 25.82
N GLY A 455 13.43 2.24 26.79
CA GLY A 455 12.81 1.79 28.03
C GLY A 455 11.55 0.93 27.77
N ALA A 456 10.70 1.37 26.84
CA ALA A 456 9.48 0.64 26.48
C ALA A 456 9.78 -0.74 25.85
N ALA A 457 10.84 -0.86 25.05
CA ALA A 457 11.28 -2.16 24.52
C ALA A 457 11.78 -3.09 25.61
N ARG A 458 12.60 -2.58 26.53
CA ARG A 458 13.15 -3.35 27.66
C ARG A 458 12.09 -3.83 28.64
N ASP A 459 11.00 -3.09 28.79
CA ASP A 459 9.87 -3.48 29.63
C ASP A 459 8.95 -4.53 28.95
N SER A 460 9.07 -4.70 27.64
CA SER A 460 8.21 -5.62 26.89
C SER A 460 8.72 -7.05 26.97
N SER A 461 7.80 -8.02 27.11
CA SER A 461 8.17 -9.45 27.09
C SER A 461 8.66 -9.92 25.72
N ALA A 462 8.30 -9.23 24.63
CA ALA A 462 8.69 -9.61 23.28
C ALA A 462 10.12 -9.16 22.91
N LEU A 463 10.59 -8.03 23.47
CA LEU A 463 11.83 -7.38 23.05
C LEU A 463 12.89 -7.27 24.14
N ARG A 464 12.58 -7.52 25.43
CA ARG A 464 13.54 -7.32 26.54
C ARG A 464 14.84 -8.09 26.39
N ASP A 465 14.75 -9.30 25.85
CA ASP A 465 15.90 -10.20 25.65
C ASP A 465 16.38 -10.22 24.19
N TYR A 466 15.94 -9.23 23.37
CA TYR A 466 16.34 -9.16 21.97
C TYR A 466 17.78 -8.64 21.88
N PRO A 467 18.64 -9.25 21.03
CA PRO A 467 20.08 -8.92 21.01
C PRO A 467 20.38 -7.54 20.45
N LEU A 468 19.46 -6.94 19.66
CA LEU A 468 19.61 -5.58 19.14
C LEU A 468 18.83 -4.58 20.00
N ASN A 469 19.37 -3.38 20.18
CA ASN A 469 18.67 -2.30 20.86
C ASN A 469 17.64 -1.67 19.91
N ILE A 470 16.36 -1.96 20.14
CA ILE A 470 15.23 -1.45 19.36
C ILE A 470 14.51 -0.38 20.17
N ALA A 471 14.28 0.79 19.58
CA ALA A 471 13.41 1.80 20.14
C ALA A 471 11.97 1.53 19.70
N VAL A 472 11.00 1.54 20.64
CA VAL A 472 9.61 1.23 20.32
C VAL A 472 8.64 2.13 21.08
N LYS A 473 7.52 2.48 20.43
CA LYS A 473 6.37 3.06 21.12
C LYS A 473 5.10 2.36 20.70
N THR A 474 4.36 1.87 21.67
CA THR A 474 3.06 1.21 21.47
C THR A 474 1.91 2.16 21.72
N GLY A 475 0.82 1.98 20.98
CA GLY A 475 -0.44 2.68 21.10
C GLY A 475 -1.62 1.73 21.14
N SER A 476 -2.62 2.08 21.93
CA SER A 476 -3.90 1.37 22.03
C SER A 476 -5.03 2.40 21.83
N PRO A 477 -5.15 2.97 20.60
CA PRO A 477 -6.13 3.99 20.33
C PRO A 477 -7.55 3.43 20.48
N GLN A 478 -8.39 4.19 21.17
CA GLN A 478 -9.79 3.81 21.34
C GLN A 478 -10.53 4.04 20.02
N ARG A 479 -11.46 3.13 19.68
CA ARG A 479 -12.41 3.34 18.60
C ARG A 479 -13.64 4.07 19.15
N TRP A 480 -14.33 4.79 18.29
CA TRP A 480 -15.54 5.55 18.67
C TRP A 480 -16.73 4.66 19.02
N GLU A 481 -16.70 3.40 18.62
CA GLU A 481 -17.74 2.43 18.89
C GLU A 481 -17.71 2.01 20.37
N ARG A 482 -18.89 1.95 20.97
CA ARG A 482 -19.06 1.53 22.35
C ARG A 482 -19.66 0.13 22.41
N ASP A 483 -19.27 -0.65 23.43
CA ASP A 483 -19.93 -1.93 23.71
C ASP A 483 -21.40 -1.70 24.18
N GLU A 484 -22.15 -2.79 24.31
CA GLU A 484 -23.54 -2.78 24.80
C GLU A 484 -23.70 -2.11 26.18
N LYS A 485 -22.61 -1.98 26.94
CA LYS A 485 -22.54 -1.34 28.26
C LYS A 485 -22.07 0.12 28.15
N GLY A 486 -21.94 0.67 26.94
CA GLY A 486 -21.51 2.04 26.68
C GLY A 486 -20.02 2.30 26.95
N ARG A 487 -19.18 1.26 27.07
CA ARG A 487 -17.73 1.39 27.29
C ARG A 487 -17.00 1.33 25.96
N TYR A 488 -15.92 2.08 25.81
CA TYR A 488 -14.97 1.88 24.71
C TYR A 488 -14.19 0.59 24.96
N SER A 489 -14.69 -0.53 24.48
CA SER A 489 -14.11 -1.85 24.77
C SER A 489 -13.11 -2.31 23.72
N TYR A 490 -13.13 -1.68 22.53
CA TYR A 490 -12.36 -2.11 21.38
C TYR A 490 -11.30 -1.06 21.05
N THR A 491 -10.04 -1.50 20.93
CA THR A 491 -8.92 -0.65 20.57
C THR A 491 -8.20 -1.23 19.36
N ASN A 492 -7.67 -0.37 18.49
CA ASN A 492 -6.68 -0.80 17.53
C ASN A 492 -5.33 -1.00 18.24
N THR A 493 -4.44 -1.79 17.64
CA THR A 493 -3.02 -1.77 17.97
C THR A 493 -2.33 -0.80 17.03
N ALA A 494 -1.51 0.10 17.55
CA ALA A 494 -0.57 0.89 16.77
C ALA A 494 0.84 0.72 17.34
N VAL A 495 1.85 0.60 16.49
CA VAL A 495 3.25 0.49 16.90
C VAL A 495 4.12 1.29 15.96
N ILE A 496 5.07 2.02 16.52
CA ILE A 496 6.25 2.52 15.81
C ILE A 496 7.49 1.90 16.44
N ALA A 497 8.45 1.53 15.60
CA ALA A 497 9.72 0.98 16.06
C ALA A 497 10.84 1.35 15.07
N TYR A 498 12.07 1.39 15.57
CA TYR A 498 13.26 1.49 14.71
C TYR A 498 14.48 0.88 15.40
N GLY A 499 15.45 0.50 14.60
CA GLY A 499 16.70 -0.03 15.14
C GLY A 499 17.66 -0.60 14.08
N PRO A 500 18.84 -1.08 14.57
CA PRO A 500 19.39 -0.89 15.92
C PRO A 500 19.61 0.59 16.20
N VAL A 501 19.44 1.07 17.45
CA VAL A 501 19.55 2.53 17.72
C VAL A 501 20.95 3.09 17.53
N GLU A 502 21.98 2.25 17.56
CA GLU A 502 23.38 2.62 17.34
C GLU A 502 23.67 2.98 15.87
N ASP A 503 22.99 2.33 14.94
CA ASP A 503 23.02 2.60 13.50
C ASP A 503 21.69 2.16 12.87
N PRO A 504 20.64 3.00 12.94
CA PRO A 504 19.32 2.62 12.52
C PRO A 504 19.24 2.29 11.03
N GLN A 505 18.79 1.07 10.72
CA GLN A 505 18.56 0.60 9.35
C GLN A 505 17.07 0.54 9.01
N LEU A 506 16.26 0.05 9.96
CA LEU A 506 14.84 -0.17 9.77
C LEU A 506 14.00 0.76 10.63
N ALA A 507 12.94 1.32 10.04
CA ALA A 507 11.84 1.96 10.73
C ALA A 507 10.52 1.31 10.36
N ILE A 508 9.64 1.11 11.35
CA ILE A 508 8.45 0.27 11.24
C ILE A 508 7.23 1.04 11.73
N GLY A 509 6.14 0.97 10.95
CA GLY A 509 4.81 1.40 11.33
C GLY A 509 3.82 0.24 11.22
N ILE A 510 3.11 -0.10 12.29
CA ILE A 510 2.13 -1.19 12.32
C ILE A 510 0.80 -0.66 12.83
N VAL A 511 -0.28 -1.07 12.17
CA VAL A 511 -1.65 -0.94 12.66
C VAL A 511 -2.38 -2.27 12.52
N LEU A 512 -3.00 -2.72 13.62
CA LEU A 512 -3.86 -3.91 13.61
C LEU A 512 -5.26 -3.47 14.03
N GLU A 513 -6.23 -3.65 13.15
CA GLU A 513 -7.62 -3.30 13.41
C GLU A 513 -8.20 -4.24 14.48
N TRP A 514 -8.82 -3.67 15.51
CA TRP A 514 -9.33 -4.41 16.67
C TRP A 514 -8.25 -5.21 17.42
N GLY A 515 -6.98 -4.83 17.25
CA GLY A 515 -5.82 -5.54 17.77
C GLY A 515 -5.70 -5.53 19.31
N GLY A 516 -6.52 -4.77 20.02
CA GLY A 516 -6.49 -4.68 21.48
C GLY A 516 -5.34 -3.80 21.98
N GLY A 517 -4.47 -4.32 22.85
CA GLY A 517 -3.35 -3.55 23.39
C GLY A 517 -2.19 -3.41 22.40
N GLY A 518 -1.50 -2.26 22.44
CA GLY A 518 -0.35 -1.98 21.56
C GLY A 518 0.77 -3.02 21.61
N SER A 519 0.95 -3.71 22.75
CA SER A 519 1.92 -4.81 22.89
C SER A 519 1.66 -5.99 21.96
N ASN A 520 0.44 -6.14 21.45
CA ASN A 520 0.09 -7.23 20.52
C ASN A 520 0.78 -7.13 19.15
N GLY A 521 1.28 -5.94 18.77
CA GLY A 521 2.08 -5.78 17.55
C GLY A 521 3.59 -6.01 17.73
N LEU A 522 4.08 -6.17 18.96
CA LEU A 522 5.52 -6.33 19.22
C LEU A 522 6.11 -7.66 18.74
N PRO A 523 5.41 -8.79 18.73
CA PRO A 523 5.90 -10.02 18.09
C PRO A 523 6.23 -9.81 16.61
N LEU A 524 5.39 -9.04 15.89
CA LEU A 524 5.66 -8.71 14.48
C LEU A 524 6.90 -7.82 14.32
N VAL A 525 7.12 -6.84 15.21
CA VAL A 525 8.37 -6.05 15.21
C VAL A 525 9.57 -6.98 15.32
N ARG A 526 9.57 -7.91 16.27
CA ARG A 526 10.65 -8.90 16.44
C ARG A 526 10.86 -9.72 15.17
N SER A 527 9.80 -10.28 14.60
CA SER A 527 9.89 -11.10 13.39
C SER A 527 10.46 -10.33 12.19
N ILE A 528 10.13 -9.05 12.04
CA ILE A 528 10.69 -8.18 10.98
C ILE A 528 12.21 -8.05 11.15
N PHE A 529 12.70 -7.78 12.35
CA PHE A 529 14.14 -7.69 12.62
C PHE A 529 14.82 -9.05 12.47
N ASP A 530 14.19 -10.15 12.92
CA ASP A 530 14.70 -11.51 12.72
C ASP A 530 14.86 -11.83 11.22
N SER A 531 13.86 -11.50 10.39
CA SER A 531 13.90 -11.73 8.96
C SER A 531 14.98 -10.90 8.26
N TYR A 532 15.15 -9.65 8.64
CA TYR A 532 16.14 -8.77 8.01
C TYR A 532 17.58 -9.13 8.37
N TYR A 533 17.85 -9.45 9.64
CA TYR A 533 19.24 -9.63 10.11
C TYR A 533 19.70 -11.09 10.12
N TYR A 534 18.80 -12.05 10.27
CA TYR A 534 19.19 -13.46 10.47
C TYR A 534 18.86 -14.37 9.28
N THR A 535 17.87 -14.04 8.45
CA THR A 535 17.59 -14.83 7.25
C THR A 535 18.64 -14.60 6.16
N GLN A 536 19.21 -13.40 6.07
CA GLN A 536 20.31 -13.10 5.15
C GLN A 536 21.61 -13.85 5.48
N SER A 537 21.80 -14.27 6.73
CA SER A 537 23.00 -15.04 7.14
C SER A 537 22.96 -16.52 6.76
N GLU A 538 21.80 -17.09 6.46
CA GLU A 538 21.68 -18.48 6.00
C GLU A 538 21.92 -18.64 4.49
N GLY A 539 21.87 -17.56 3.71
CA GLY A 539 22.12 -17.54 2.26
C GLY A 539 23.57 -17.36 1.84
N LEU A 540 24.48 -17.07 2.77
CA LEU A 540 25.92 -17.07 2.52
C LEU A 540 26.47 -18.50 2.68
N GLU A 541 26.14 -19.41 1.75
CA GLU A 541 27.07 -20.51 1.49
C GLU A 541 28.41 -19.85 1.07
N PRO A 542 29.55 -20.14 1.76
CA PRO A 542 30.83 -19.64 1.30
C PRO A 542 31.00 -20.14 -0.15
N GLU A 543 31.18 -19.20 -1.09
CA GLU A 543 31.64 -19.56 -2.42
C GLU A 543 32.79 -20.55 -2.25
N SER A 544 32.54 -21.79 -2.59
CA SER A 544 33.61 -22.79 -2.64
C SER A 544 34.59 -22.25 -3.68
N GLU A 545 35.75 -21.78 -3.24
CA GLU A 545 36.85 -21.47 -4.14
C GLU A 545 36.99 -22.67 -5.05
N GLY A 546 36.63 -22.50 -6.32
CA GLY A 546 36.75 -23.54 -7.33
C GLY A 546 38.23 -23.97 -7.45
N VAL A 547 38.60 -25.03 -6.78
CA VAL A 547 39.89 -25.71 -7.01
C VAL A 547 39.78 -26.34 -8.38
N LEU A 548 40.39 -25.71 -9.38
CA LEU A 548 40.73 -26.35 -10.64
C LEU A 548 41.66 -27.52 -10.30
N LEU A 549 41.14 -28.74 -10.36
CA LEU A 549 41.97 -29.93 -10.37
C LEU A 549 42.75 -29.98 -11.69
N PRO A 550 44.02 -30.39 -11.66
CA PRO A 550 44.94 -30.36 -12.80
C PRO A 550 44.55 -31.32 -13.94
#